data_711c65d07126df867205e4375206a547
#
_entry.id   711c65d07126df867205e4375206a547
#
_cell.length_a   1.000
_cell.length_b   1.000
_cell.length_c   1.000
_cell.angle_alpha   90.00
_cell.angle_beta   90.00
_cell.angle_gamma   90.00
#
_symmetry.space_group_name_H-M   'P 1'
#
loop_
_entity.id
_entity.type
_entity.pdbx_description
1 polymer ?
#
loop_
_entity_poly.entity_id
_entity_poly.type
_entity_poly.pdbx_seq_one_letter_code
_entity_poly.pdbx_strand_id
1 'polypeptide(L)'
;MDHLWALARDASDVPGTPSEEACAGILSRWSWPAMFDELARAVEGEVDEDAGRMLALMEKLSLTSVGTDALATATAADGRLAVGFDSSDARVRGTACALARGVFERASSDALAGTTAEATRARLRERLAMDDTSVASAASEALVAMCARFPNEVPRELREVLATTSREGATSESKARGVAFAASVAGANANAAAAVVRSGALDECVREIDGADLLASLASLEILAEVAETSEAAANGLKSIDALSATLVRVVLDENADVALRTRALVVGGRIAATVSSGDDAFVVEMTRVIDEASRSECGRELSDAAIDALGAVSVARSRVASAVVLRAKSVVADAAHKSFRGTGESQIVALHALANVFGAERSRDATLDDDAERVLTDVCFAACGSKPFAKVIHDAIAAKSDHFLNLRVAVYRFLSAAGARRPFAEEIAADPQLRRTLCEDLERTAVASQFRASALRSLADAGIADTVAADQFAAAAVGASASAAPTAVPDVATAHH
;
A
#
# COMPACT_ATOMS: atom_id res chain seq x y z
N MET A 1 -13.20 33.57 -33.11
CA MET A 1 -13.58 32.91 -31.81
C MET A 1 -14.33 31.63 -32.07
N ASP A 2 -15.43 31.60 -32.80
CA ASP A 2 -16.23 30.38 -33.02
C ASP A 2 -15.46 29.17 -33.56
N HIS A 3 -14.43 29.42 -34.38
CA HIS A 3 -13.58 28.37 -34.94
C HIS A 3 -12.66 27.72 -33.88
N LEU A 4 -12.19 28.50 -32.89
CA LEU A 4 -11.34 28.00 -31.82
C LEU A 4 -12.17 27.14 -30.82
N TRP A 5 -13.39 27.56 -30.54
CA TRP A 5 -14.34 26.78 -29.75
C TRP A 5 -14.81 25.50 -30.46
N ALA A 6 -14.91 25.52 -31.80
CA ALA A 6 -15.14 24.30 -32.57
C ALA A 6 -13.98 23.31 -32.41
N LEU A 7 -12.73 23.80 -32.50
CA LEU A 7 -11.52 23.00 -32.25
C LEU A 7 -11.48 22.43 -30.82
N ALA A 8 -11.87 23.22 -29.82
CA ALA A 8 -11.92 22.76 -28.44
C ALA A 8 -12.97 21.64 -28.27
N ARG A 9 -14.14 21.79 -28.88
CA ARG A 9 -15.20 20.75 -28.89
C ARG A 9 -14.70 19.46 -29.53
N ASP A 10 -14.18 19.56 -30.76
CA ASP A 10 -13.69 18.40 -31.51
C ASP A 10 -12.57 17.68 -30.77
N ALA A 11 -11.65 18.41 -30.14
CA ALA A 11 -10.55 17.83 -29.39
C ALA A 11 -10.99 17.27 -28.01
N SER A 12 -12.01 17.87 -27.33
CA SER A 12 -12.53 17.36 -26.07
C SER A 12 -13.36 16.09 -26.24
N ASP A 13 -14.08 15.96 -27.36
CA ASP A 13 -14.98 14.84 -27.63
C ASP A 13 -14.25 13.58 -28.13
N VAL A 14 -13.02 13.72 -28.65
CA VAL A 14 -12.21 12.56 -29.05
C VAL A 14 -11.63 11.85 -27.82
N PRO A 15 -11.94 10.58 -27.58
CA PRO A 15 -11.39 9.87 -26.43
C PRO A 15 -9.88 9.62 -26.60
N GLY A 16 -9.15 9.72 -25.45
CA GLY A 16 -7.72 9.41 -25.37
C GLY A 16 -6.80 10.63 -25.46
N THR A 17 -5.48 10.34 -25.44
CA THR A 17 -4.43 11.37 -25.55
C THR A 17 -4.25 11.77 -26.99
N PRO A 18 -4.20 13.08 -27.31
CA PRO A 18 -3.93 13.54 -28.67
C PRO A 18 -2.50 13.14 -29.12
N SER A 19 -2.30 12.96 -30.43
CA SER A 19 -0.94 12.79 -30.95
C SER A 19 -0.11 14.07 -30.80
N GLU A 20 1.22 13.94 -30.74
CA GLU A 20 2.13 15.10 -30.65
C GLU A 20 1.90 16.08 -31.82
N GLU A 21 1.63 15.54 -33.03
CA GLU A 21 1.33 16.36 -34.23
C GLU A 21 0.00 17.11 -34.10
N ALA A 22 -1.04 16.43 -33.59
CA ALA A 22 -2.34 17.06 -33.31
C ALA A 22 -2.21 18.17 -32.27
N CYS A 23 -1.46 17.91 -31.20
CA CYS A 23 -1.17 18.87 -30.14
C CYS A 23 -0.42 20.11 -30.71
N ALA A 24 0.65 19.91 -31.49
CA ALA A 24 1.37 21.00 -32.16
C ALA A 24 0.46 21.81 -33.09
N GLY A 25 -0.42 21.13 -33.83
CA GLY A 25 -1.41 21.76 -34.71
C GLY A 25 -2.42 22.63 -33.95
N ILE A 26 -2.86 22.22 -32.78
CA ILE A 26 -3.75 23.03 -31.91
C ILE A 26 -2.97 24.23 -31.36
N LEU A 27 -1.79 24.01 -30.76
CA LEU A 27 -0.99 25.05 -30.13
C LEU A 27 -0.48 26.11 -31.12
N SER A 28 -0.30 25.77 -32.39
CA SER A 28 0.04 26.74 -33.46
C SER A 28 -1.11 27.73 -33.76
N ARG A 29 -2.34 27.33 -33.46
CA ARG A 29 -3.55 28.13 -33.70
C ARG A 29 -4.05 28.81 -32.45
N TRP A 30 -3.85 28.16 -31.29
CA TRP A 30 -4.33 28.61 -30.00
C TRP A 30 -3.26 28.38 -28.92
N SER A 31 -2.54 29.43 -28.61
CA SER A 31 -1.45 29.38 -27.65
C SER A 31 -1.97 29.22 -26.20
N TRP A 32 -1.14 28.69 -25.31
CA TRP A 32 -1.47 28.57 -23.89
C TRP A 32 -1.95 29.89 -23.27
N PRO A 33 -1.28 31.05 -23.46
CA PRO A 33 -1.77 32.31 -22.94
C PRO A 33 -3.20 32.64 -23.40
N ALA A 34 -3.49 32.43 -24.69
CA ALA A 34 -4.81 32.71 -25.25
C ALA A 34 -5.89 31.77 -24.67
N MET A 35 -5.54 30.49 -24.38
CA MET A 35 -6.46 29.55 -23.71
C MET A 35 -6.75 30.00 -22.29
N PHE A 36 -5.77 30.45 -21.52
CA PHE A 36 -5.98 30.98 -20.18
C PHE A 36 -6.84 32.26 -20.17
N ASP A 37 -6.62 33.16 -21.13
CA ASP A 37 -7.43 34.38 -21.26
C ASP A 37 -8.89 34.05 -21.60
N GLU A 38 -9.12 33.02 -22.43
CA GLU A 38 -10.46 32.56 -22.78
C GLU A 38 -11.15 31.82 -21.61
N LEU A 39 -10.39 31.00 -20.88
CA LEU A 39 -10.89 30.35 -19.68
C LEU A 39 -11.32 31.36 -18.65
N ALA A 40 -10.53 32.42 -18.42
CA ALA A 40 -10.88 33.47 -17.47
C ALA A 40 -12.19 34.15 -17.88
N ARG A 41 -12.37 34.47 -19.19
CA ARG A 41 -13.63 35.05 -19.69
C ARG A 41 -14.83 34.14 -19.58
N ALA A 42 -14.66 32.83 -19.82
CA ALA A 42 -15.74 31.84 -19.64
C ALA A 42 -16.18 31.73 -18.18
N VAL A 43 -15.25 31.76 -17.23
CA VAL A 43 -15.53 31.72 -15.79
C VAL A 43 -16.21 33.01 -15.33
N GLU A 44 -15.72 34.18 -15.73
CA GLU A 44 -16.33 35.48 -15.39
C GLU A 44 -17.72 35.65 -16.01
N GLY A 45 -17.96 35.06 -17.17
CA GLY A 45 -19.25 35.08 -17.87
C GLY A 45 -20.26 34.05 -17.38
N GLU A 46 -19.91 33.25 -16.37
CA GLU A 46 -20.73 32.15 -15.83
C GLU A 46 -21.15 31.10 -16.89
N VAL A 47 -20.33 30.92 -17.94
CA VAL A 47 -20.57 29.92 -19.01
C VAL A 47 -19.87 28.60 -18.65
N ASP A 48 -20.48 27.86 -17.72
CA ASP A 48 -19.90 26.63 -17.16
C ASP A 48 -19.52 25.56 -18.19
N GLU A 49 -20.30 25.43 -19.26
CA GLU A 49 -20.04 24.44 -20.32
C GLU A 49 -18.78 24.76 -21.10
N ASP A 50 -18.55 26.01 -21.42
CA ASP A 50 -17.36 26.47 -22.17
C ASP A 50 -16.12 26.41 -21.28
N ALA A 51 -16.21 26.81 -20.00
CA ALA A 51 -15.13 26.65 -19.04
C ALA A 51 -14.73 25.17 -18.88
N GLY A 52 -15.69 24.27 -18.71
CA GLY A 52 -15.44 22.82 -18.60
C GLY A 52 -14.75 22.23 -19.85
N ARG A 53 -15.16 22.62 -21.04
CA ARG A 53 -14.52 22.20 -22.31
C ARG A 53 -13.09 22.71 -22.45
N MET A 54 -12.86 23.95 -22.05
CA MET A 54 -11.51 24.53 -22.08
C MET A 54 -10.58 23.79 -21.13
N LEU A 55 -11.02 23.53 -19.89
CA LEU A 55 -10.26 22.77 -18.91
C LEU A 55 -9.91 21.38 -19.45
N ALA A 56 -10.89 20.66 -20.03
CA ALA A 56 -10.67 19.33 -20.61
C ALA A 56 -9.67 19.35 -21.78
N LEU A 57 -9.72 20.37 -22.64
CA LEU A 57 -8.74 20.55 -23.71
C LEU A 57 -7.34 20.79 -23.16
N MET A 58 -7.21 21.71 -22.20
CA MET A 58 -5.92 22.04 -21.57
C MET A 58 -5.30 20.81 -20.89
N GLU A 59 -6.09 20.04 -20.17
CA GLU A 59 -5.63 18.78 -19.56
C GLU A 59 -5.14 17.79 -20.63
N LYS A 60 -5.90 17.58 -21.70
CA LYS A 60 -5.48 16.68 -22.80
C LYS A 60 -4.18 17.12 -23.47
N LEU A 61 -3.99 18.39 -23.73
CA LEU A 61 -2.75 18.93 -24.32
C LEU A 61 -1.57 18.69 -23.39
N SER A 62 -1.76 18.79 -22.07
CA SER A 62 -0.72 18.54 -21.07
C SER A 62 -0.33 17.07 -20.95
N LEU A 63 -1.05 16.13 -21.58
CA LEU A 63 -0.65 14.72 -21.64
C LEU A 63 0.44 14.43 -22.68
N THR A 64 0.83 15.42 -23.48
CA THR A 64 1.86 15.30 -24.53
C THR A 64 3.14 16.05 -24.15
N SER A 65 4.30 15.63 -24.67
CA SER A 65 5.56 16.33 -24.41
C SER A 65 5.58 17.70 -25.09
N VAL A 66 5.06 17.79 -26.30
CA VAL A 66 4.91 19.10 -27.06
C VAL A 66 4.05 20.07 -26.26
N GLY A 67 2.93 19.59 -25.70
CA GLY A 67 2.04 20.42 -24.89
C GLY A 67 2.69 20.93 -23.61
N THR A 68 3.39 20.05 -22.89
CA THR A 68 4.05 20.43 -21.64
C THR A 68 5.28 21.32 -21.86
N ASP A 69 6.08 21.11 -22.90
CA ASP A 69 7.21 21.99 -23.24
C ASP A 69 6.74 23.40 -23.63
N ALA A 70 5.67 23.47 -24.44
CA ALA A 70 5.06 24.74 -24.79
C ALA A 70 4.47 25.45 -23.55
N LEU A 71 3.84 24.71 -22.65
CA LEU A 71 3.30 25.24 -21.38
C LEU A 71 4.42 25.74 -20.47
N ALA A 72 5.48 24.96 -20.28
CA ALA A 72 6.63 25.34 -19.48
C ALA A 72 7.29 26.62 -20.01
N THR A 73 7.45 26.75 -21.34
CA THR A 73 7.98 27.94 -21.98
C THR A 73 7.04 29.14 -21.79
N ALA A 74 5.74 28.97 -21.98
CA ALA A 74 4.75 30.03 -21.81
C ALA A 74 4.70 30.52 -20.35
N THR A 75 4.76 29.61 -19.38
CA THR A 75 4.75 29.95 -17.95
C THR A 75 6.03 30.67 -17.53
N ALA A 76 7.17 30.32 -18.13
CA ALA A 76 8.44 31.00 -17.88
C ALA A 76 8.40 32.47 -18.37
N ALA A 77 7.76 32.71 -19.50
CA ALA A 77 7.75 34.04 -20.10
C ALA A 77 6.72 35.00 -19.48
N ASP A 78 5.51 34.51 -19.13
CA ASP A 78 4.36 35.39 -18.87
C ASP A 78 3.71 35.20 -17.49
N GLY A 79 4.14 34.23 -16.68
CA GLY A 79 3.53 33.94 -15.37
C GLY A 79 2.04 33.49 -15.45
N ARG A 80 1.55 33.08 -16.62
CA ARG A 80 0.13 32.80 -16.89
C ARG A 80 -0.43 31.61 -16.12
N LEU A 81 0.39 30.61 -15.82
CA LEU A 81 -0.05 29.53 -14.93
C LEU A 81 -0.39 30.07 -13.53
N ALA A 82 0.26 31.16 -13.10
CA ALA A 82 -0.05 31.84 -11.85
C ALA A 82 -1.49 32.39 -11.83
N VAL A 83 -2.01 32.87 -12.96
CA VAL A 83 -3.42 33.33 -13.08
C VAL A 83 -4.38 32.17 -12.75
N GLY A 84 -4.10 30.98 -13.24
CA GLY A 84 -4.90 29.79 -12.91
C GLY A 84 -4.88 29.44 -11.43
N PHE A 85 -3.73 29.51 -10.78
CA PHE A 85 -3.64 29.27 -9.33
C PHE A 85 -4.38 30.31 -8.50
N ASP A 86 -4.48 31.55 -8.94
CA ASP A 86 -5.10 32.66 -8.23
C ASP A 86 -6.59 32.84 -8.57
N SER A 87 -7.15 32.00 -9.44
CA SER A 87 -8.57 32.02 -9.80
C SER A 87 -9.48 31.85 -8.58
N SER A 88 -10.62 32.52 -8.59
CA SER A 88 -11.68 32.30 -7.59
C SER A 88 -12.36 30.93 -7.74
N ASP A 89 -12.37 30.34 -8.95
CA ASP A 89 -12.98 29.05 -9.23
C ASP A 89 -12.02 27.89 -8.88
N ALA A 90 -12.48 26.98 -8.01
CA ALA A 90 -11.70 25.81 -7.56
C ALA A 90 -11.35 24.85 -8.71
N ARG A 91 -12.20 24.71 -9.73
CA ARG A 91 -11.93 23.87 -10.91
C ARG A 91 -10.73 24.40 -11.69
N VAL A 92 -10.67 25.72 -11.87
CA VAL A 92 -9.55 26.39 -12.56
C VAL A 92 -8.25 26.21 -11.75
N ARG A 93 -8.30 26.39 -10.42
CA ARG A 93 -7.13 26.16 -9.57
C ARG A 93 -6.67 24.69 -9.60
N GLY A 94 -7.60 23.73 -9.55
CA GLY A 94 -7.32 22.30 -9.67
C GLY A 94 -6.66 21.95 -11.00
N THR A 95 -7.19 22.48 -12.10
CA THR A 95 -6.59 22.28 -13.43
C THR A 95 -5.21 22.93 -13.54
N ALA A 96 -4.99 24.12 -12.97
CA ALA A 96 -3.65 24.72 -12.93
C ALA A 96 -2.65 23.82 -12.19
N CYS A 97 -3.07 23.15 -11.10
CA CYS A 97 -2.26 22.15 -10.40
C CYS A 97 -1.98 20.92 -11.30
N ALA A 98 -2.99 20.39 -11.99
CA ALA A 98 -2.84 19.26 -12.91
C ALA A 98 -1.92 19.58 -14.09
N LEU A 99 -2.01 20.79 -14.65
CA LEU A 99 -1.12 21.28 -15.68
C LEU A 99 0.33 21.39 -15.18
N ALA A 100 0.55 21.91 -13.98
CA ALA A 100 1.87 21.95 -13.35
C ALA A 100 2.45 20.55 -13.16
N ARG A 101 1.62 19.56 -12.75
CA ARG A 101 2.01 18.14 -12.69
C ARG A 101 2.49 17.66 -14.05
N GLY A 102 1.72 17.90 -15.12
CA GLY A 102 2.10 17.52 -16.48
C GLY A 102 3.46 18.11 -16.90
N VAL A 103 3.72 19.37 -16.55
CA VAL A 103 5.01 20.01 -16.78
C VAL A 103 6.13 19.30 -16.03
N PHE A 104 5.95 19.00 -14.73
CA PHE A 104 6.99 18.31 -13.94
C PHE A 104 7.22 16.88 -14.42
N GLU A 105 6.20 16.16 -14.86
CA GLU A 105 6.34 14.78 -15.34
C GLU A 105 7.01 14.69 -16.71
N ARG A 106 6.67 15.58 -17.67
CA ARG A 106 6.92 15.37 -19.10
C ARG A 106 7.77 16.43 -19.78
N ALA A 107 7.78 17.70 -19.29
CA ALA A 107 8.56 18.74 -19.93
C ALA A 107 10.05 18.42 -19.98
N SER A 108 10.73 18.84 -21.01
CA SER A 108 12.18 18.67 -21.14
C SER A 108 12.96 19.37 -20.02
N SER A 109 14.16 18.89 -19.71
CA SER A 109 14.99 19.51 -18.67
C SER A 109 15.34 20.95 -18.99
N ASP A 110 15.49 21.26 -20.28
CA ASP A 110 15.80 22.63 -20.74
C ASP A 110 14.60 23.58 -20.55
N ALA A 111 13.37 23.09 -20.75
CA ALA A 111 12.15 23.84 -20.51
C ALA A 111 11.94 24.13 -18.99
N LEU A 112 12.45 23.25 -18.11
CA LEU A 112 12.35 23.39 -16.65
C LEU A 112 13.47 24.24 -16.04
N ALA A 113 14.50 24.61 -16.78
CA ALA A 113 15.72 25.29 -16.28
C ALA A 113 15.53 26.76 -15.88
N GLY A 114 14.30 27.26 -15.68
CA GLY A 114 14.00 28.67 -15.40
C GLY A 114 13.54 28.94 -13.96
N THR A 115 13.61 30.21 -13.55
CA THR A 115 13.13 30.76 -12.27
C THR A 115 11.65 30.50 -12.00
N THR A 116 10.89 30.19 -13.02
CA THR A 116 9.44 29.95 -12.99
C THR A 116 9.07 28.65 -12.24
N ALA A 117 9.97 27.67 -12.25
CA ALA A 117 9.71 26.44 -11.49
C ALA A 117 9.55 26.72 -9.98
N GLU A 118 10.32 27.68 -9.42
CA GLU A 118 10.17 28.03 -8.01
C GLU A 118 8.89 28.82 -7.72
N ALA A 119 8.51 29.75 -8.59
CA ALA A 119 7.25 30.47 -8.41
C ALA A 119 6.03 29.53 -8.50
N THR A 120 6.06 28.56 -9.43
CA THR A 120 5.03 27.51 -9.53
C THR A 120 5.00 26.64 -8.27
N ARG A 121 6.17 26.19 -7.77
CA ARG A 121 6.25 25.40 -6.55
C ARG A 121 5.71 26.16 -5.33
N ALA A 122 6.03 27.44 -5.19
CA ALA A 122 5.51 28.28 -4.11
C ALA A 122 3.97 28.35 -4.12
N ARG A 123 3.38 28.52 -5.31
CA ARG A 123 1.91 28.52 -5.46
C ARG A 123 1.31 27.16 -5.13
N LEU A 124 1.90 26.05 -5.58
CA LEU A 124 1.42 24.72 -5.24
C LEU A 124 1.47 24.47 -3.73
N ARG A 125 2.52 24.91 -3.03
CA ARG A 125 2.60 24.82 -1.55
C ARG A 125 1.48 25.59 -0.87
N GLU A 126 1.16 26.78 -1.36
CA GLU A 126 0.02 27.57 -0.85
C GLU A 126 -1.31 26.86 -1.09
N ARG A 127 -1.54 26.29 -2.27
CA ARG A 127 -2.78 25.54 -2.60
C ARG A 127 -2.89 24.29 -1.73
N LEU A 128 -1.80 23.53 -1.55
CA LEU A 128 -1.76 22.38 -0.64
C LEU A 128 -2.18 22.75 0.78
N ALA A 129 -1.68 23.87 1.30
CA ALA A 129 -1.91 24.27 2.68
C ALA A 129 -3.31 24.87 2.94
N MET A 130 -3.87 25.60 2.00
CA MET A 130 -4.96 26.54 2.26
C MET A 130 -6.23 26.31 1.45
N ASP A 131 -6.20 25.48 0.40
CA ASP A 131 -7.33 25.31 -0.50
C ASP A 131 -8.29 24.19 -0.06
N ASP A 132 -9.37 23.99 -0.81
CA ASP A 132 -10.24 22.84 -0.62
C ASP A 132 -9.52 21.52 -0.90
N THR A 133 -10.10 20.40 -0.44
CA THR A 133 -9.45 19.09 -0.50
C THR A 133 -9.09 18.66 -1.92
N SER A 134 -9.90 18.99 -2.93
CA SER A 134 -9.66 18.57 -4.31
C SER A 134 -8.47 19.31 -4.93
N VAL A 135 -8.38 20.61 -4.71
CA VAL A 135 -7.26 21.45 -5.18
C VAL A 135 -5.98 21.11 -4.42
N ALA A 136 -6.09 20.89 -3.10
CA ALA A 136 -4.95 20.51 -2.27
C ALA A 136 -4.37 19.16 -2.70
N SER A 137 -5.23 18.18 -3.06
CA SER A 137 -4.79 16.90 -3.61
C SER A 137 -4.06 17.06 -4.93
N ALA A 138 -4.61 17.83 -5.86
CA ALA A 138 -3.97 18.10 -7.16
C ALA A 138 -2.62 18.83 -7.01
N ALA A 139 -2.52 19.75 -6.04
CA ALA A 139 -1.28 20.44 -5.73
C ALA A 139 -0.22 19.49 -5.14
N SER A 140 -0.65 18.60 -4.24
CA SER A 140 0.20 17.54 -3.69
C SER A 140 0.76 16.65 -4.80
N GLU A 141 -0.11 16.15 -5.68
CA GLU A 141 0.29 15.28 -6.81
C GLU A 141 1.32 15.97 -7.73
N ALA A 142 1.16 17.26 -8.00
CA ALA A 142 2.12 18.03 -8.80
C ALA A 142 3.48 18.15 -8.12
N LEU A 143 3.51 18.42 -6.81
CA LEU A 143 4.75 18.49 -6.04
C LEU A 143 5.41 17.11 -5.89
N VAL A 144 4.63 16.04 -5.73
CA VAL A 144 5.13 14.64 -5.70
C VAL A 144 5.79 14.29 -7.03
N ALA A 145 5.17 14.63 -8.17
CA ALA A 145 5.74 14.39 -9.50
C ALA A 145 7.09 15.12 -9.67
N MET A 146 7.19 16.35 -9.18
CA MET A 146 8.44 17.11 -9.16
C MET A 146 9.51 16.40 -8.30
N CYS A 147 9.16 16.01 -7.09
CA CYS A 147 10.06 15.31 -6.17
C CYS A 147 10.52 13.94 -6.71
N ALA A 148 9.64 13.20 -7.37
CA ALA A 148 9.96 11.93 -8.00
C ALA A 148 11.02 12.09 -9.10
N ARG A 149 10.90 13.17 -9.87
CA ARG A 149 11.83 13.48 -10.97
C ARG A 149 13.15 14.07 -10.50
N PHE A 150 13.11 14.87 -9.41
CA PHE A 150 14.26 15.59 -8.88
C PHE A 150 14.52 15.22 -7.40
N PRO A 151 15.02 14.01 -7.10
CA PRO A 151 15.16 13.54 -5.70
C PRO A 151 16.11 14.41 -4.85
N ASN A 152 17.03 15.13 -5.47
CA ASN A 152 17.93 16.07 -4.78
C ASN A 152 17.21 17.30 -4.23
N GLU A 153 16.05 17.67 -4.78
CA GLU A 153 15.23 18.78 -4.31
C GLU A 153 14.30 18.38 -3.14
N VAL A 154 14.09 17.08 -2.92
CA VAL A 154 13.15 16.57 -1.91
C VAL A 154 13.39 17.15 -0.52
N PRO A 155 14.64 17.22 0.03
CA PRO A 155 14.84 17.74 1.39
C PRO A 155 14.47 19.23 1.52
N ARG A 156 14.66 20.00 0.44
CA ARG A 156 14.26 21.39 0.39
C ARG A 156 12.75 21.53 0.32
N GLU A 157 12.12 20.80 -0.60
CA GLU A 157 10.69 20.90 -0.85
C GLU A 157 9.88 20.46 0.38
N LEU A 158 10.27 19.37 1.04
CA LEU A 158 9.65 18.93 2.29
C LEU A 158 9.72 20.00 3.37
N ARG A 159 10.87 20.63 3.55
CA ARG A 159 11.03 21.71 4.54
C ARG A 159 10.10 22.88 4.25
N GLU A 160 10.01 23.29 3.00
CA GLU A 160 9.16 24.39 2.57
C GLU A 160 7.65 24.05 2.70
N VAL A 161 7.26 22.81 2.32
CA VAL A 161 5.88 22.34 2.50
C VAL A 161 5.52 22.28 3.97
N LEU A 162 6.33 21.64 4.80
CA LEU A 162 6.07 21.56 6.25
C LEU A 162 6.02 22.94 6.91
N ALA A 163 6.92 23.86 6.54
CA ALA A 163 6.88 25.24 7.02
C ALA A 163 5.58 25.95 6.60
N THR A 164 5.12 25.73 5.38
CA THR A 164 3.89 26.36 4.87
C THR A 164 2.64 25.78 5.55
N THR A 165 2.58 24.48 5.72
CA THR A 165 1.42 23.76 6.29
C THR A 165 1.36 23.86 7.81
N SER A 166 2.48 24.16 8.49
CA SER A 166 2.56 24.28 9.96
C SER A 166 2.78 25.69 10.46
N ARG A 167 2.60 26.71 9.60
CA ARG A 167 2.74 28.13 9.98
C ARG A 167 1.76 28.52 11.10
N GLU A 168 2.05 29.62 11.77
CA GLU A 168 1.17 30.16 12.81
C GLU A 168 -0.27 30.36 12.27
N GLY A 169 -1.26 29.81 12.98
CA GLY A 169 -2.65 29.81 12.57
C GLY A 169 -3.07 28.71 11.58
N ALA A 170 -2.16 27.79 11.20
CA ALA A 170 -2.51 26.66 10.35
C ALA A 170 -3.49 25.71 11.06
N THR A 171 -4.46 25.19 10.29
CA THR A 171 -5.42 24.19 10.76
C THR A 171 -4.77 22.83 10.97
N SER A 172 -5.39 21.96 11.78
CA SER A 172 -4.96 20.56 11.91
C SER A 172 -4.97 19.84 10.56
N GLU A 173 -5.95 20.13 9.70
CA GLU A 173 -6.02 19.59 8.35
C GLU A 173 -4.83 20.01 7.48
N SER A 174 -4.43 21.30 7.52
CA SER A 174 -3.24 21.76 6.80
C SER A 174 -1.97 21.01 7.23
N LYS A 175 -1.78 20.82 8.54
CA LYS A 175 -0.65 20.07 9.08
C LYS A 175 -0.66 18.62 8.61
N ALA A 176 -1.82 17.95 8.68
CA ALA A 176 -2.01 16.59 8.20
C ALA A 176 -1.66 16.46 6.71
N ARG A 177 -2.04 17.44 5.87
CA ARG A 177 -1.69 17.46 4.44
C ARG A 177 -0.17 17.55 4.22
N GLY A 178 0.55 18.31 5.02
CA GLY A 178 2.02 18.40 4.94
C GLY A 178 2.70 17.06 5.22
N VAL A 179 2.19 16.34 6.20
CA VAL A 179 2.72 15.00 6.56
C VAL A 179 2.33 13.96 5.51
N ALA A 180 1.07 13.97 5.04
CA ALA A 180 0.61 13.10 3.94
C ALA A 180 1.40 13.32 2.64
N PHE A 181 1.79 14.58 2.36
CA PHE A 181 2.70 14.88 1.25
C PHE A 181 4.04 14.18 1.40
N ALA A 182 4.64 14.16 2.59
CA ALA A 182 5.91 13.46 2.83
C ALA A 182 5.79 11.95 2.54
N ALA A 183 4.67 11.31 2.96
CA ALA A 183 4.38 9.92 2.65
C ALA A 183 4.24 9.69 1.14
N SER A 184 3.46 10.53 0.46
CA SER A 184 3.26 10.43 -0.99
C SER A 184 4.57 10.60 -1.78
N VAL A 185 5.46 11.51 -1.33
CA VAL A 185 6.81 11.66 -1.93
C VAL A 185 7.63 10.39 -1.72
N ALA A 186 7.60 9.81 -0.53
CA ALA A 186 8.28 8.54 -0.25
C ALA A 186 7.73 7.41 -1.13
N GLY A 187 6.40 7.37 -1.35
CA GLY A 187 5.74 6.41 -2.23
C GLY A 187 6.10 6.52 -3.72
N ALA A 188 6.65 7.66 -4.16
CA ALA A 188 6.91 7.89 -5.57
C ALA A 188 8.02 7.01 -6.15
N ASN A 189 9.14 6.82 -5.46
CA ASN A 189 10.22 5.89 -5.80
C ASN A 189 11.26 5.77 -4.68
N ALA A 190 12.13 4.75 -4.76
CA ALA A 190 13.13 4.45 -3.74
C ALA A 190 14.11 5.61 -3.44
N ASN A 191 14.48 6.43 -4.44
CA ASN A 191 15.37 7.56 -4.24
C ASN A 191 14.68 8.70 -3.49
N ALA A 192 13.41 8.97 -3.83
CA ALA A 192 12.60 9.94 -3.11
C ALA A 192 12.36 9.48 -1.67
N ALA A 193 12.01 8.21 -1.44
CA ALA A 193 11.87 7.63 -0.11
C ALA A 193 13.11 7.82 0.76
N ALA A 194 14.30 7.48 0.23
CA ALA A 194 15.56 7.69 0.92
C ALA A 194 15.84 9.16 1.21
N ALA A 195 15.43 10.07 0.33
CA ALA A 195 15.57 11.51 0.53
C ALA A 195 14.62 12.04 1.62
N VAL A 196 13.38 11.55 1.67
CA VAL A 196 12.40 11.87 2.73
C VAL A 196 12.96 11.51 4.10
N VAL A 197 13.46 10.28 4.25
CA VAL A 197 14.02 9.84 5.53
C VAL A 197 15.21 10.70 5.94
N ARG A 198 16.17 10.94 5.01
CA ARG A 198 17.34 11.78 5.30
C ARG A 198 17.00 13.24 5.60
N SER A 199 15.83 13.72 5.23
CA SER A 199 15.41 15.10 5.47
C SER A 199 15.05 15.40 6.92
N GLY A 200 14.81 14.37 7.76
CA GLY A 200 14.25 14.50 9.09
C GLY A 200 12.75 14.86 9.14
N ALA A 201 12.07 14.85 7.98
CA ALA A 201 10.65 15.20 7.90
C ALA A 201 9.75 14.21 8.68
N LEU A 202 10.21 12.97 8.88
CA LEU A 202 9.47 11.94 9.61
C LEU A 202 9.75 11.95 11.12
N ASP A 203 10.70 12.74 11.60
CA ASP A 203 10.97 12.86 13.03
C ASP A 203 9.79 13.46 13.78
N GLU A 204 9.02 14.32 13.11
CA GLU A 204 7.77 14.87 13.66
C GLU A 204 6.71 13.77 13.82
N CYS A 205 6.55 12.89 12.83
CA CYS A 205 5.65 11.75 12.92
C CYS A 205 6.00 10.86 14.13
N VAL A 206 7.30 10.59 14.35
CA VAL A 206 7.73 9.79 15.50
C VAL A 206 7.41 10.49 16.83
N ARG A 207 7.56 11.81 16.90
CA ARG A 207 7.19 12.57 18.11
C ARG A 207 5.68 12.62 18.33
N GLU A 208 4.88 12.69 17.26
CA GLU A 208 3.43 12.75 17.35
C GLU A 208 2.81 11.43 17.84
N ILE A 209 3.47 10.28 17.63
CA ILE A 209 3.01 8.98 18.15
C ILE A 209 2.81 9.01 19.67
N ASP A 210 3.63 9.79 20.39
CA ASP A 210 3.51 10.02 21.84
C ASP A 210 2.67 11.24 22.19
N GLY A 211 2.06 11.88 21.21
CA GLY A 211 1.22 13.04 21.40
C GLY A 211 -0.07 12.74 22.18
N ALA A 212 -0.74 13.81 22.63
CA ALA A 212 -2.03 13.69 23.31
C ALA A 212 -3.22 13.47 22.36
N ASP A 213 -3.01 13.64 21.04
CA ASP A 213 -4.04 13.48 20.01
C ASP A 213 -3.94 12.07 19.40
N LEU A 214 -4.87 11.18 19.78
CA LEU A 214 -4.92 9.80 19.31
C LEU A 214 -5.02 9.71 17.78
N LEU A 215 -5.80 10.59 17.13
CA LEU A 215 -5.97 10.52 15.68
C LEU A 215 -4.70 10.94 14.95
N ALA A 216 -4.00 11.95 15.45
CA ALA A 216 -2.70 12.37 14.92
C ALA A 216 -1.64 11.27 15.11
N SER A 217 -1.63 10.61 16.27
CA SER A 217 -0.74 9.47 16.55
C SER A 217 -0.98 8.29 15.59
N LEU A 218 -2.25 7.92 15.38
CA LEU A 218 -2.62 6.86 14.43
C LEU A 218 -2.25 7.23 12.98
N ALA A 219 -2.54 8.46 12.55
CA ALA A 219 -2.17 8.94 11.22
C ALA A 219 -0.65 8.91 11.01
N SER A 220 0.13 9.28 12.01
CA SER A 220 1.59 9.22 11.98
C SER A 220 2.11 7.78 11.83
N LEU A 221 1.50 6.82 12.51
CA LEU A 221 1.83 5.39 12.34
C LEU A 221 1.54 4.89 10.92
N GLU A 222 0.39 5.28 10.32
CA GLU A 222 0.06 4.92 8.94
C GLU A 222 1.11 5.43 7.95
N ILE A 223 1.51 6.68 8.09
CA ILE A 223 2.53 7.29 7.25
C ILE A 223 3.85 6.54 7.34
N LEU A 224 4.28 6.17 8.54
CA LEU A 224 5.50 5.39 8.72
C LEU A 224 5.38 3.98 8.08
N ALA A 225 4.18 3.36 8.14
CA ALA A 225 3.93 2.08 7.49
C ALA A 225 4.00 2.21 5.96
N GLU A 226 3.34 3.20 5.37
CA GLU A 226 3.38 3.46 3.93
C GLU A 226 4.82 3.70 3.44
N VAL A 227 5.58 4.51 4.16
CA VAL A 227 6.99 4.78 3.84
C VAL A 227 7.81 3.48 3.89
N ALA A 228 7.60 2.64 4.91
CA ALA A 228 8.33 1.36 5.04
C ALA A 228 8.05 0.41 3.88
N GLU A 229 6.82 0.37 3.38
CA GLU A 229 6.39 -0.52 2.30
C GLU A 229 6.93 -0.10 0.93
N THR A 230 7.33 1.16 0.77
CA THR A 230 7.81 1.68 -0.51
C THR A 230 9.10 1.01 -0.98
N SER A 231 10.06 0.79 -0.09
CA SER A 231 11.33 0.14 -0.42
C SER A 231 12.11 -0.27 0.84
N GLU A 232 12.99 -1.27 0.67
CA GLU A 232 13.94 -1.68 1.71
C GLU A 232 14.83 -0.50 2.18
N ALA A 233 15.20 0.39 1.26
CA ALA A 233 16.00 1.58 1.60
C ALA A 233 15.24 2.56 2.50
N ALA A 234 13.94 2.76 2.24
CA ALA A 234 13.07 3.59 3.07
C ALA A 234 12.91 3.01 4.48
N ALA A 235 12.63 1.72 4.58
CA ALA A 235 12.47 1.04 5.87
C ALA A 235 13.78 1.03 6.68
N ASN A 236 14.92 0.78 6.05
CA ASN A 236 16.23 0.90 6.72
C ASN A 236 16.50 2.33 7.17
N GLY A 237 16.04 3.31 6.40
CA GLY A 237 16.10 4.71 6.80
C GLY A 237 15.24 5.01 8.01
N LEU A 238 14.00 4.53 8.05
CA LEU A 238 13.12 4.69 9.22
C LEU A 238 13.75 4.12 10.48
N LYS A 239 14.39 2.96 10.42
CA LYS A 239 15.14 2.39 11.55
C LYS A 239 16.27 3.28 12.05
N SER A 240 16.85 4.12 11.18
CA SER A 240 17.90 5.05 11.58
C SER A 240 17.38 6.27 12.36
N ILE A 241 16.05 6.44 12.47
CA ILE A 241 15.45 7.45 13.35
C ILE A 241 15.58 6.94 14.79
N ASP A 242 16.47 7.51 15.55
CA ASP A 242 16.90 7.02 16.87
C ASP A 242 15.75 6.72 17.85
N ALA A 243 14.69 7.53 17.80
CA ALA A 243 13.54 7.40 18.71
C ALA A 243 12.50 6.36 18.25
N LEU A 244 12.44 5.96 16.97
CA LEU A 244 11.31 5.18 16.43
C LEU A 244 11.13 3.85 17.15
N SER A 245 12.18 3.05 17.25
CA SER A 245 12.13 1.73 17.90
C SER A 245 11.66 1.85 19.35
N ALA A 246 12.28 2.76 20.11
CA ALA A 246 11.93 2.98 21.51
C ALA A 246 10.49 3.48 21.69
N THR A 247 10.02 4.34 20.79
CA THR A 247 8.64 4.86 20.81
C THR A 247 7.62 3.74 20.52
N LEU A 248 7.83 2.94 19.47
CA LEU A 248 6.94 1.82 19.15
C LEU A 248 6.86 0.82 20.32
N VAL A 249 8.02 0.42 20.88
CA VAL A 249 8.08 -0.51 22.00
C VAL A 249 7.34 0.04 23.23
N ARG A 250 7.60 1.30 23.56
CA ARG A 250 6.98 1.96 24.71
C ARG A 250 5.47 2.04 24.55
N VAL A 251 4.97 2.47 23.40
CA VAL A 251 3.52 2.57 23.14
C VAL A 251 2.85 1.20 23.26
N VAL A 252 3.43 0.15 22.68
CA VAL A 252 2.84 -1.21 22.77
C VAL A 252 2.78 -1.72 24.21
N LEU A 253 3.82 -1.46 25.01
CA LEU A 253 3.94 -1.96 26.38
C LEU A 253 3.26 -1.07 27.43
N ASP A 254 2.88 0.16 27.08
CA ASP A 254 2.17 1.04 28.02
C ASP A 254 0.71 0.59 28.18
N GLU A 255 0.39 0.02 29.34
CA GLU A 255 -0.95 -0.45 29.68
C GLU A 255 -1.99 0.68 29.77
N ASN A 256 -1.55 1.93 29.91
CA ASN A 256 -2.43 3.09 29.97
C ASN A 256 -2.68 3.71 28.58
N ALA A 257 -1.91 3.34 27.56
CA ALA A 257 -2.12 3.81 26.21
C ALA A 257 -3.40 3.20 25.61
N ASP A 258 -4.03 3.96 24.71
CA ASP A 258 -5.22 3.49 23.98
C ASP A 258 -4.93 2.17 23.24
N VAL A 259 -5.85 1.22 23.31
CA VAL A 259 -5.67 -0.11 22.73
C VAL A 259 -5.53 -0.04 21.21
N ALA A 260 -6.23 0.89 20.53
CA ALA A 260 -6.09 1.07 19.09
C ALA A 260 -4.69 1.56 18.71
N LEU A 261 -4.11 2.47 19.51
CA LEU A 261 -2.75 2.94 19.30
C LEU A 261 -1.72 1.82 19.51
N ARG A 262 -1.89 1.05 20.59
CA ARG A 262 -1.02 -0.11 20.89
C ARG A 262 -1.04 -1.15 19.79
N THR A 263 -2.24 -1.54 19.35
CA THR A 263 -2.42 -2.55 18.29
C THR A 263 -1.83 -2.05 16.97
N ARG A 264 -2.05 -0.77 16.62
CA ARG A 264 -1.51 -0.20 15.39
C ARG A 264 0.01 -0.08 15.42
N ALA A 265 0.59 0.38 16.52
CA ALA A 265 2.05 0.46 16.70
C ALA A 265 2.72 -0.92 16.55
N LEU A 266 2.07 -1.97 17.05
CA LEU A 266 2.56 -3.35 16.95
C LEU A 266 2.60 -3.83 15.49
N VAL A 267 1.51 -3.63 14.74
CA VAL A 267 1.41 -4.03 13.33
C VAL A 267 2.39 -3.23 12.46
N VAL A 268 2.48 -1.93 12.66
CA VAL A 268 3.42 -1.05 11.94
C VAL A 268 4.87 -1.46 12.22
N GLY A 269 5.21 -1.73 13.47
CA GLY A 269 6.53 -2.25 13.84
C GLY A 269 6.86 -3.58 13.15
N GLY A 270 5.88 -4.49 13.03
CA GLY A 270 6.00 -5.74 12.29
C GLY A 270 6.26 -5.51 10.80
N ARG A 271 5.55 -4.58 10.16
CA ARG A 271 5.74 -4.21 8.74
C ARG A 271 7.13 -3.61 8.48
N ILE A 272 7.59 -2.70 9.33
CA ILE A 272 8.94 -2.14 9.23
C ILE A 272 9.99 -3.26 9.41
N ALA A 273 9.79 -4.17 10.36
CA ALA A 273 10.68 -5.30 10.58
C ALA A 273 10.74 -6.27 9.39
N ALA A 274 9.64 -6.44 8.64
CA ALA A 274 9.56 -7.32 7.48
C ALA A 274 10.53 -6.92 6.36
N THR A 275 10.82 -5.64 6.22
CA THR A 275 11.69 -5.10 5.15
C THR A 275 13.18 -5.20 5.47
N VAL A 276 13.52 -5.60 6.69
CA VAL A 276 14.91 -5.75 7.13
C VAL A 276 15.52 -7.04 6.57
N SER A 277 16.77 -6.99 6.17
CA SER A 277 17.44 -8.13 5.51
C SER A 277 17.92 -9.22 6.47
N SER A 278 18.05 -8.94 7.76
CA SER A 278 18.61 -9.88 8.77
C SER A 278 17.67 -10.10 9.95
N GLY A 279 17.47 -11.36 10.34
CA GLY A 279 16.75 -11.74 11.55
C GLY A 279 17.48 -11.37 12.84
N ASP A 280 18.77 -11.06 12.80
CA ASP A 280 19.59 -10.64 13.95
C ASP A 280 19.71 -9.12 14.05
N ASP A 281 19.03 -8.37 13.21
CA ASP A 281 18.93 -6.92 13.33
C ASP A 281 18.28 -6.53 14.66
N ALA A 282 18.82 -5.54 15.34
CA ALA A 282 18.36 -5.14 16.68
C ALA A 282 16.89 -4.74 16.70
N PHE A 283 16.41 -4.06 15.64
CA PHE A 283 15.00 -3.69 15.51
C PHE A 283 14.11 -4.93 15.38
N VAL A 284 14.50 -5.92 14.55
CA VAL A 284 13.76 -7.18 14.39
C VAL A 284 13.72 -7.97 15.69
N VAL A 285 14.85 -8.06 16.40
CA VAL A 285 14.94 -8.76 17.68
C VAL A 285 14.01 -8.13 18.71
N GLU A 286 14.03 -6.81 18.83
CA GLU A 286 13.19 -6.10 19.80
C GLU A 286 11.71 -6.17 19.46
N MET A 287 11.34 -5.95 18.19
CA MET A 287 9.95 -6.09 17.75
C MET A 287 9.44 -7.52 17.93
N THR A 288 10.27 -8.54 17.65
CA THR A 288 9.91 -9.95 17.88
C THR A 288 9.61 -10.20 19.35
N ARG A 289 10.41 -9.65 20.26
CA ARG A 289 10.19 -9.74 21.71
C ARG A 289 8.85 -9.10 22.11
N VAL A 290 8.58 -7.91 21.61
CA VAL A 290 7.34 -7.16 21.94
C VAL A 290 6.11 -7.86 21.37
N ILE A 291 6.18 -8.41 20.16
CA ILE A 291 5.12 -9.20 19.54
C ILE A 291 4.82 -10.46 20.40
N ASP A 292 5.86 -11.15 20.85
CA ASP A 292 5.68 -12.35 21.70
C ASP A 292 5.08 -12.00 23.08
N GLU A 293 5.45 -10.87 23.65
CA GLU A 293 4.90 -10.39 24.92
C GLU A 293 3.45 -9.93 24.79
N ALA A 294 3.12 -9.21 23.71
CA ALA A 294 1.76 -8.73 23.43
C ALA A 294 0.75 -9.87 23.17
N SER A 295 1.21 -11.06 22.76
CA SER A 295 0.34 -12.21 22.51
C SER A 295 -0.18 -12.88 23.79
N ARG A 296 0.40 -12.57 24.97
CA ARG A 296 0.02 -13.21 26.21
C ARG A 296 -1.39 -12.83 26.64
N SER A 297 -2.13 -13.77 27.21
CA SER A 297 -3.54 -13.61 27.55
C SER A 297 -3.84 -12.44 28.51
N GLU A 298 -2.86 -12.01 29.27
CA GLU A 298 -2.95 -10.88 30.22
C GLU A 298 -3.12 -9.52 29.52
N CYS A 299 -2.71 -9.43 28.26
CA CYS A 299 -2.76 -8.19 27.48
C CYS A 299 -4.12 -7.93 26.78
N GLY A 300 -5.07 -8.85 26.93
CA GLY A 300 -6.38 -8.76 26.29
C GLY A 300 -6.43 -9.31 24.85
N ARG A 301 -7.65 -9.59 24.38
CA ARG A 301 -7.86 -10.27 23.09
C ARG A 301 -7.41 -9.44 21.91
N GLU A 302 -7.71 -8.14 21.90
CA GLU A 302 -7.42 -7.24 20.76
C GLU A 302 -5.92 -7.13 20.53
N LEU A 303 -5.13 -6.95 21.58
CA LEU A 303 -3.69 -6.88 21.47
C LEU A 303 -3.07 -8.23 21.08
N SER A 304 -3.61 -9.36 21.58
CA SER A 304 -3.19 -10.70 21.17
C SER A 304 -3.50 -10.98 19.70
N ASP A 305 -4.65 -10.56 19.18
CA ASP A 305 -4.97 -10.68 17.76
C ASP A 305 -4.05 -9.79 16.88
N ALA A 306 -3.75 -8.56 17.33
CA ALA A 306 -2.77 -7.69 16.69
C ALA A 306 -1.34 -8.25 16.72
N ALA A 307 -0.96 -8.96 17.78
CA ALA A 307 0.33 -9.63 17.84
C ALA A 307 0.45 -10.74 16.79
N ILE A 308 -0.63 -11.48 16.56
CA ILE A 308 -0.67 -12.49 15.49
C ILE A 308 -0.61 -11.85 14.11
N ASP A 309 -1.31 -10.73 13.89
CA ASP A 309 -1.21 -9.98 12.63
C ASP A 309 0.22 -9.46 12.41
N ALA A 310 0.83 -8.88 13.43
CA ALA A 310 2.23 -8.44 13.39
C ALA A 310 3.22 -9.59 13.14
N LEU A 311 2.98 -10.80 13.71
CA LEU A 311 3.73 -12.02 13.39
C LEU A 311 3.64 -12.32 11.89
N GLY A 312 2.44 -12.26 11.32
CA GLY A 312 2.21 -12.43 9.90
C GLY A 312 2.96 -11.38 9.07
N ALA A 313 2.85 -10.12 9.46
CA ALA A 313 3.49 -9.00 8.77
C ALA A 313 5.02 -9.13 8.74
N VAL A 314 5.68 -9.36 9.87
CA VAL A 314 7.15 -9.48 9.95
C VAL A 314 7.69 -10.67 9.15
N SER A 315 6.85 -11.69 8.91
CA SER A 315 7.25 -12.93 8.24
C SER A 315 7.06 -12.92 6.72
N VAL A 316 6.45 -11.86 6.14
CA VAL A 316 6.06 -11.84 4.71
C VAL A 316 7.26 -11.92 3.78
N ALA A 317 8.24 -11.06 3.94
CA ALA A 317 9.21 -10.79 2.88
C ALA A 317 10.44 -11.69 2.90
N ARG A 318 10.97 -12.05 4.06
CA ARG A 318 12.30 -12.68 4.21
C ARG A 318 12.24 -13.96 5.02
N SER A 319 12.66 -15.08 4.42
CA SER A 319 12.70 -16.39 5.12
C SER A 319 13.57 -16.38 6.36
N ARG A 320 14.75 -15.73 6.32
CA ARG A 320 15.67 -15.64 7.48
C ARG A 320 15.05 -14.84 8.64
N VAL A 321 14.29 -13.80 8.35
CA VAL A 321 13.55 -13.05 9.38
C VAL A 321 12.44 -13.91 9.94
N ALA A 322 11.64 -14.57 9.10
CA ALA A 322 10.58 -15.48 9.52
C ALA A 322 11.12 -16.63 10.38
N SER A 323 12.24 -17.26 9.99
CA SER A 323 12.90 -18.30 10.80
C SER A 323 13.32 -17.78 12.18
N ALA A 324 13.95 -16.60 12.24
CA ALA A 324 14.37 -16.00 13.49
C ALA A 324 13.17 -15.69 14.41
N VAL A 325 12.07 -15.20 13.84
CA VAL A 325 10.82 -14.91 14.57
C VAL A 325 10.20 -16.20 15.12
N VAL A 326 10.06 -17.26 14.31
CA VAL A 326 9.54 -18.57 14.74
C VAL A 326 10.34 -19.15 15.90
N LEU A 327 11.65 -19.04 15.86
CA LEU A 327 12.52 -19.60 16.90
C LEU A 327 12.50 -18.79 18.21
N ARG A 328 12.25 -17.46 18.13
CA ARG A 328 12.29 -16.55 19.28
C ARG A 328 10.91 -16.28 19.89
N ALA A 329 9.88 -16.09 19.06
CA ALA A 329 8.54 -15.67 19.48
C ALA A 329 7.60 -16.88 19.67
N LYS A 330 7.93 -17.75 20.58
CA LYS A 330 7.23 -19.04 20.77
C LYS A 330 5.80 -18.89 21.26
N SER A 331 5.52 -17.87 22.07
CA SER A 331 4.16 -17.65 22.64
C SER A 331 3.19 -17.25 21.52
N VAL A 332 3.54 -16.26 20.70
CA VAL A 332 2.67 -15.80 19.60
C VAL A 332 2.52 -16.87 18.52
N VAL A 333 3.56 -17.64 18.21
CA VAL A 333 3.48 -18.75 17.25
C VAL A 333 2.53 -19.83 17.73
N ALA A 334 2.59 -20.18 19.03
CA ALA A 334 1.69 -21.16 19.64
C ALA A 334 0.24 -20.63 19.70
N ASP A 335 0.04 -19.34 20.02
CA ASP A 335 -1.28 -18.71 20.02
C ASP A 335 -1.88 -18.63 18.62
N ALA A 336 -1.09 -18.26 17.62
CA ALA A 336 -1.51 -18.27 16.21
C ALA A 336 -1.95 -19.67 15.76
N ALA A 337 -1.19 -20.71 16.06
CA ALA A 337 -1.59 -22.08 15.74
C ALA A 337 -2.86 -22.50 16.50
N HIS A 338 -2.96 -22.17 17.79
CA HIS A 338 -4.14 -22.49 18.58
C HIS A 338 -5.40 -21.81 18.03
N LYS A 339 -5.34 -20.51 17.72
CA LYS A 339 -6.47 -19.75 17.14
C LYS A 339 -6.81 -20.23 15.73
N SER A 340 -5.82 -20.62 14.92
CA SER A 340 -6.05 -21.15 13.58
C SER A 340 -6.87 -22.46 13.58
N PHE A 341 -6.58 -23.37 14.52
CA PHE A 341 -7.16 -24.71 14.50
C PHE A 341 -8.22 -24.97 15.57
N ARG A 342 -8.39 -24.06 16.53
CA ARG A 342 -9.40 -24.15 17.60
C ARG A 342 -10.19 -22.86 17.82
N GLY A 343 -9.76 -21.77 17.23
CA GLY A 343 -10.46 -20.48 17.27
C GLY A 343 -11.72 -20.49 16.42
N THR A 344 -12.45 -19.41 16.50
CA THR A 344 -13.66 -19.16 15.69
C THR A 344 -13.70 -17.70 15.23
N GLY A 345 -14.41 -17.46 14.14
CA GLY A 345 -14.65 -16.10 13.63
C GLY A 345 -13.40 -15.42 13.09
N GLU A 346 -13.31 -14.12 13.31
CA GLU A 346 -12.28 -13.27 12.72
C GLU A 346 -10.86 -13.60 13.23
N SER A 347 -10.70 -13.85 14.53
CA SER A 347 -9.40 -14.25 15.08
C SER A 347 -8.85 -15.53 14.44
N GLN A 348 -9.71 -16.48 14.06
CA GLN A 348 -9.29 -17.68 13.32
C GLN A 348 -8.77 -17.32 11.92
N ILE A 349 -9.46 -16.42 11.24
CA ILE A 349 -9.09 -15.96 9.88
C ILE A 349 -7.74 -15.24 9.92
N VAL A 350 -7.57 -14.29 10.84
CA VAL A 350 -6.31 -13.55 11.03
C VAL A 350 -5.16 -14.52 11.32
N ALA A 351 -5.36 -15.47 12.23
CA ALA A 351 -4.33 -16.45 12.58
C ALA A 351 -3.93 -17.36 11.41
N LEU A 352 -4.89 -17.80 10.60
CA LEU A 352 -4.61 -18.59 9.40
C LEU A 352 -3.81 -17.79 8.35
N HIS A 353 -4.15 -16.51 8.16
CA HIS A 353 -3.39 -15.63 7.28
C HIS A 353 -1.97 -15.39 7.78
N ALA A 354 -1.82 -15.16 9.09
CA ALA A 354 -0.50 -15.00 9.72
C ALA A 354 0.36 -16.26 9.55
N LEU A 355 -0.16 -17.45 9.83
CA LEU A 355 0.56 -18.70 9.61
C LEU A 355 0.90 -18.93 8.14
N ALA A 356 -0.01 -18.58 7.21
CA ALA A 356 0.28 -18.64 5.78
C ALA A 356 1.50 -17.79 5.41
N ASN A 357 1.59 -16.56 5.94
CA ASN A 357 2.74 -15.67 5.76
C ASN A 357 4.01 -16.27 6.37
N VAL A 358 3.94 -16.81 7.59
CA VAL A 358 5.08 -17.47 8.24
C VAL A 358 5.59 -18.65 7.40
N PHE A 359 4.70 -19.47 6.85
CA PHE A 359 5.04 -20.56 5.94
C PHE A 359 5.49 -20.08 4.56
N GLY A 360 5.29 -18.82 4.19
CA GLY A 360 5.81 -18.21 2.97
C GLY A 360 4.82 -18.11 1.82
N ALA A 361 3.53 -17.86 2.12
CA ALA A 361 2.52 -17.69 1.07
C ALA A 361 2.86 -16.57 0.06
N GLU A 362 3.56 -15.53 0.51
CA GLU A 362 3.98 -14.38 -0.32
C GLU A 362 5.46 -14.46 -0.76
N ARG A 363 6.20 -15.47 -0.33
CA ARG A 363 7.61 -15.65 -0.71
C ARG A 363 7.75 -16.52 -1.94
N SER A 364 8.90 -16.42 -2.64
CA SER A 364 9.24 -17.37 -3.70
C SER A 364 9.36 -18.78 -3.11
N ARG A 365 9.06 -19.81 -3.90
CA ARG A 365 9.12 -21.22 -3.46
C ARG A 365 10.47 -21.64 -2.91
N ASP A 366 11.55 -21.00 -3.37
CA ASP A 366 12.93 -21.28 -2.93
C ASP A 366 13.28 -20.58 -1.61
N ALA A 367 12.46 -19.62 -1.16
CA ALA A 367 12.67 -18.88 0.09
C ALA A 367 11.97 -19.59 1.26
N THR A 368 12.43 -20.81 1.59
CA THR A 368 11.92 -21.62 2.70
C THR A 368 12.45 -21.15 4.05
N LEU A 369 11.79 -21.58 5.11
CA LEU A 369 12.31 -21.45 6.49
C LEU A 369 13.56 -22.32 6.66
N ASP A 370 14.39 -21.99 7.65
CA ASP A 370 15.46 -22.88 8.09
C ASP A 370 14.86 -24.17 8.70
N ASP A 371 15.55 -25.30 8.58
CA ASP A 371 15.04 -26.62 9.00
C ASP A 371 14.55 -26.66 10.45
N ASP A 372 15.23 -25.98 11.36
CA ASP A 372 14.84 -25.90 12.77
C ASP A 372 13.54 -25.10 12.98
N ALA A 373 13.41 -23.97 12.27
CA ALA A 373 12.19 -23.15 12.32
C ALA A 373 11.00 -23.89 11.71
N GLU A 374 11.22 -24.57 10.57
CA GLU A 374 10.19 -25.35 9.90
C GLU A 374 9.71 -26.50 10.78
N ARG A 375 10.63 -27.23 11.43
CA ARG A 375 10.29 -28.28 12.38
C ARG A 375 9.48 -27.75 13.56
N VAL A 376 9.94 -26.67 14.21
CA VAL A 376 9.24 -26.05 15.35
C VAL A 376 7.84 -25.63 14.96
N LEU A 377 7.70 -24.96 13.82
CA LEU A 377 6.40 -24.47 13.34
C LEU A 377 5.45 -25.63 13.01
N THR A 378 5.94 -26.67 12.37
CA THR A 378 5.19 -27.89 12.04
C THR A 378 4.70 -28.57 13.31
N ASP A 379 5.58 -28.79 14.28
CA ASP A 379 5.25 -29.44 15.56
C ASP A 379 4.18 -28.63 16.33
N VAL A 380 4.30 -27.30 16.36
CA VAL A 380 3.33 -26.42 17.02
C VAL A 380 1.97 -26.48 16.33
N CYS A 381 1.92 -26.52 15.00
CA CYS A 381 0.67 -26.64 14.24
C CYS A 381 -0.05 -27.97 14.54
N PHE A 382 0.66 -29.10 14.53
CA PHE A 382 0.06 -30.39 14.87
C PHE A 382 -0.37 -30.47 16.34
N ALA A 383 0.43 -29.97 17.27
CA ALA A 383 0.08 -29.91 18.68
C ALA A 383 -1.18 -29.07 18.94
N ALA A 384 -1.37 -27.98 18.21
CA ALA A 384 -2.54 -27.10 18.31
C ALA A 384 -3.84 -27.80 17.90
N CYS A 385 -3.80 -28.83 17.04
CA CYS A 385 -4.98 -29.64 16.68
C CYS A 385 -5.49 -30.50 17.86
N GLY A 386 -4.65 -30.77 18.86
CA GLY A 386 -4.98 -31.53 20.06
C GLY A 386 -5.27 -33.01 19.77
N SER A 387 -6.45 -33.49 20.17
CA SER A 387 -6.86 -34.87 19.94
C SER A 387 -7.45 -35.14 18.55
N LYS A 388 -7.72 -34.07 17.75
CA LYS A 388 -8.24 -34.25 16.39
C LYS A 388 -7.08 -34.37 15.40
N PRO A 389 -7.19 -35.27 14.40
CA PRO A 389 -6.25 -35.25 13.28
C PRO A 389 -6.27 -33.90 12.57
N PHE A 390 -5.12 -33.43 12.10
CA PHE A 390 -4.99 -32.17 11.37
C PHE A 390 -5.96 -32.12 10.17
N ALA A 391 -5.99 -33.20 9.36
CA ALA A 391 -6.88 -33.29 8.21
C ALA A 391 -8.35 -33.07 8.57
N LYS A 392 -8.80 -33.60 9.73
CA LYS A 392 -10.17 -33.39 10.19
C LYS A 392 -10.46 -31.95 10.59
N VAL A 393 -9.51 -31.26 11.20
CA VAL A 393 -9.65 -29.83 11.55
C VAL A 393 -9.78 -28.98 10.29
N ILE A 394 -8.97 -29.24 9.30
CA ILE A 394 -9.03 -28.56 8.00
C ILE A 394 -10.35 -28.87 7.28
N HIS A 395 -10.78 -30.14 7.26
CA HIS A 395 -12.04 -30.52 6.65
C HIS A 395 -13.23 -29.78 7.29
N ASP A 396 -13.30 -29.73 8.62
CA ASP A 396 -14.37 -29.06 9.36
C ASP A 396 -14.44 -27.55 8.99
N ALA A 397 -13.28 -26.90 8.78
CA ALA A 397 -13.22 -25.50 8.40
C ALA A 397 -13.68 -25.21 6.98
N ILE A 398 -13.44 -26.10 6.00
CA ILE A 398 -13.84 -25.90 4.60
C ILE A 398 -15.20 -26.51 4.24
N ALA A 399 -15.75 -27.40 5.06
CA ALA A 399 -17.01 -28.09 4.79
C ALA A 399 -18.24 -27.15 4.82
N ALA A 400 -18.15 -26.01 5.53
CA ALA A 400 -19.22 -25.02 5.59
C ALA A 400 -19.27 -24.21 4.29
N LYS A 401 -20.22 -24.53 3.42
CA LYS A 401 -20.33 -23.97 2.04
C LYS A 401 -21.13 -22.66 1.95
N SER A 402 -21.70 -22.14 3.05
CA SER A 402 -22.40 -20.86 3.01
C SER A 402 -21.43 -19.69 2.75
N ASP A 403 -21.96 -18.64 2.14
CA ASP A 403 -21.16 -17.43 1.82
C ASP A 403 -20.61 -16.75 3.10
N HIS A 404 -21.29 -16.93 4.21
CA HIS A 404 -20.84 -16.46 5.53
C HIS A 404 -19.45 -17.01 5.94
N PHE A 405 -19.08 -18.21 5.47
CA PHE A 405 -17.77 -18.82 5.76
C PHE A 405 -16.76 -18.67 4.61
N LEU A 406 -17.04 -17.82 3.62
CA LEU A 406 -16.16 -17.63 2.45
C LEU A 406 -14.75 -17.20 2.88
N ASN A 407 -14.65 -16.20 3.73
CA ASN A 407 -13.35 -15.66 4.19
C ASN A 407 -12.54 -16.73 4.95
N LEU A 408 -13.20 -17.55 5.76
CA LEU A 408 -12.53 -18.67 6.44
C LEU A 408 -11.99 -19.69 5.44
N ARG A 409 -12.78 -20.08 4.43
CA ARG A 409 -12.31 -21.02 3.41
C ARG A 409 -11.11 -20.47 2.63
N VAL A 410 -11.19 -19.19 2.24
CA VAL A 410 -10.07 -18.50 1.56
C VAL A 410 -8.81 -18.51 2.45
N ALA A 411 -8.93 -18.20 3.74
CA ALA A 411 -7.81 -18.23 4.68
C ALA A 411 -7.21 -19.65 4.82
N VAL A 412 -8.06 -20.68 4.89
CA VAL A 412 -7.61 -22.08 4.94
C VAL A 412 -6.89 -22.47 3.63
N TYR A 413 -7.44 -22.13 2.45
CA TYR A 413 -6.78 -22.42 1.18
C TYR A 413 -5.45 -21.67 1.05
N ARG A 414 -5.37 -20.42 1.50
CA ARG A 414 -4.14 -19.66 1.53
C ARG A 414 -3.09 -20.30 2.46
N PHE A 415 -3.50 -20.74 3.64
CA PHE A 415 -2.65 -21.51 4.54
C PHE A 415 -2.17 -22.81 3.87
N LEU A 416 -3.06 -23.59 3.26
CA LEU A 416 -2.71 -24.82 2.56
C LEU A 416 -1.80 -24.58 1.33
N SER A 417 -1.93 -23.44 0.66
CA SER A 417 -1.03 -23.10 -0.45
C SER A 417 0.43 -22.93 0.01
N ALA A 418 0.62 -22.50 1.24
CA ALA A 418 1.95 -22.35 1.84
C ALA A 418 2.40 -23.63 2.58
N ALA A 419 1.62 -24.10 3.54
CA ALA A 419 1.97 -25.27 4.37
C ALA A 419 1.90 -26.59 3.58
N GLY A 420 1.00 -26.72 2.61
CA GLY A 420 0.79 -27.91 1.80
C GLY A 420 1.97 -28.31 0.92
N ALA A 421 2.92 -27.42 0.68
CA ALA A 421 4.19 -27.77 0.03
C ALA A 421 5.13 -28.60 0.94
N ARG A 422 4.83 -28.67 2.25
CA ARG A 422 5.61 -29.43 3.23
C ARG A 422 5.03 -30.84 3.37
N ARG A 423 5.90 -31.81 3.20
CA ARG A 423 5.55 -33.21 3.18
C ARG A 423 4.68 -33.67 4.37
N PRO A 424 4.94 -33.28 5.64
CA PRO A 424 4.11 -33.72 6.76
C PRO A 424 2.63 -33.33 6.65
N PHE A 425 2.33 -32.09 6.22
CA PHE A 425 0.96 -31.63 6.02
C PHE A 425 0.30 -32.29 4.82
N ALA A 426 1.04 -32.43 3.71
CA ALA A 426 0.51 -33.05 2.51
C ALA A 426 0.20 -34.53 2.70
N GLU A 427 1.02 -35.29 3.44
CA GLU A 427 0.78 -36.70 3.78
C GLU A 427 -0.48 -36.87 4.67
N GLU A 428 -0.66 -36.03 5.67
CA GLU A 428 -1.88 -36.03 6.51
C GLU A 428 -3.15 -35.74 5.69
N ILE A 429 -3.08 -34.80 4.77
CA ILE A 429 -4.22 -34.43 3.89
C ILE A 429 -4.48 -35.55 2.90
N ALA A 430 -3.46 -36.14 2.31
CA ALA A 430 -3.58 -37.25 1.36
C ALA A 430 -4.14 -38.52 2.01
N ALA A 431 -3.81 -38.76 3.28
CA ALA A 431 -4.30 -39.92 4.04
C ALA A 431 -5.78 -39.85 4.40
N ASP A 432 -6.41 -38.65 4.40
CA ASP A 432 -7.83 -38.49 4.71
C ASP A 432 -8.69 -38.47 3.43
N PRO A 433 -9.48 -39.56 3.15
CA PRO A 433 -10.25 -39.64 1.92
C PRO A 433 -11.39 -38.60 1.83
N GLN A 434 -11.91 -38.15 2.97
CA GLN A 434 -13.01 -37.20 3.01
C GLN A 434 -12.50 -35.80 2.67
N LEU A 435 -11.39 -35.36 3.30
CA LEU A 435 -10.79 -34.07 2.99
C LEU A 435 -10.28 -34.03 1.54
N ARG A 436 -9.60 -35.10 1.09
CA ARG A 436 -9.14 -35.21 -0.30
C ARG A 436 -10.29 -35.05 -1.30
N ARG A 437 -11.42 -35.74 -1.08
CA ARG A 437 -12.62 -35.59 -1.90
C ARG A 437 -13.12 -34.14 -1.90
N THR A 438 -13.28 -33.53 -0.73
CA THR A 438 -13.75 -32.14 -0.60
C THR A 438 -12.83 -31.18 -1.34
N LEU A 439 -11.51 -31.35 -1.23
CA LEU A 439 -10.55 -30.50 -1.94
C LEU A 439 -10.57 -30.69 -3.46
N CYS A 440 -10.75 -31.94 -3.95
CA CYS A 440 -10.67 -32.23 -5.40
C CYS A 440 -11.97 -32.04 -6.15
N GLU A 441 -13.11 -32.38 -5.54
CA GLU A 441 -14.41 -32.46 -6.23
C GLU A 441 -15.28 -31.23 -6.03
N ASP A 442 -15.16 -30.56 -4.88
CA ASP A 442 -16.02 -29.43 -4.58
C ASP A 442 -15.61 -28.16 -5.34
N LEU A 443 -16.56 -27.59 -6.05
CA LEU A 443 -16.37 -26.33 -6.75
C LEU A 443 -16.68 -25.15 -5.83
N GLU A 444 -15.78 -24.18 -5.79
CA GLU A 444 -16.03 -22.89 -5.14
C GLU A 444 -16.86 -21.98 -6.06
N ARG A 445 -17.72 -21.17 -5.43
CA ARG A 445 -18.64 -20.28 -6.17
C ARG A 445 -18.01 -18.96 -6.60
N THR A 446 -16.90 -18.56 -5.96
CA THR A 446 -16.22 -17.30 -6.24
C THR A 446 -14.86 -17.54 -6.91
N ALA A 447 -14.48 -16.65 -7.82
CA ALA A 447 -13.19 -16.71 -8.52
C ALA A 447 -12.03 -16.68 -7.54
N VAL A 448 -12.12 -15.86 -6.49
CA VAL A 448 -11.07 -15.71 -5.45
C VAL A 448 -10.87 -17.05 -4.71
N ALA A 449 -11.92 -17.66 -4.20
CA ALA A 449 -11.80 -18.94 -3.50
C ALA A 449 -11.30 -20.05 -4.42
N SER A 450 -11.76 -20.09 -5.69
CA SER A 450 -11.28 -21.04 -6.70
C SER A 450 -9.79 -20.89 -6.97
N GLN A 451 -9.29 -19.66 -7.05
CA GLN A 451 -7.86 -19.37 -7.27
C GLN A 451 -7.00 -19.85 -6.10
N PHE A 452 -7.37 -19.53 -4.85
CA PHE A 452 -6.64 -19.98 -3.68
C PHE A 452 -6.72 -21.50 -3.51
N ARG A 453 -7.86 -22.13 -3.78
CA ARG A 453 -8.00 -23.58 -3.80
C ARG A 453 -7.08 -24.22 -4.85
N ALA A 454 -7.05 -23.68 -6.07
CA ALA A 454 -6.13 -24.16 -7.11
C ALA A 454 -4.65 -24.06 -6.71
N SER A 455 -4.28 -22.99 -6.01
CA SER A 455 -2.94 -22.82 -5.46
C SER A 455 -2.62 -23.87 -4.39
N ALA A 456 -3.56 -24.12 -3.45
CA ALA A 456 -3.40 -25.14 -2.43
C ALA A 456 -3.23 -26.54 -3.04
N LEU A 457 -4.06 -26.91 -4.02
CA LEU A 457 -3.98 -28.19 -4.72
C LEU A 457 -2.64 -28.38 -5.45
N ARG A 458 -2.11 -27.33 -6.10
CA ARG A 458 -0.78 -27.37 -6.72
C ARG A 458 0.32 -27.62 -5.70
N SER A 459 0.27 -26.92 -4.57
CA SER A 459 1.26 -27.11 -3.50
C SER A 459 1.24 -28.52 -2.92
N LEU A 460 0.05 -29.11 -2.73
CA LEU A 460 -0.10 -30.50 -2.29
C LEU A 460 0.42 -31.51 -3.32
N ALA A 461 0.18 -31.27 -4.61
CA ALA A 461 0.68 -32.13 -5.68
C ALA A 461 2.23 -32.10 -5.75
N ASP A 462 2.83 -30.93 -5.54
CA ASP A 462 4.28 -30.71 -5.63
C ASP A 462 5.04 -31.14 -4.37
N ALA A 463 4.35 -31.53 -3.28
CA ALA A 463 4.95 -31.83 -1.98
C ALA A 463 5.80 -33.11 -1.89
N GLY A 464 5.84 -33.92 -2.97
CA GLY A 464 6.62 -35.17 -3.01
C GLY A 464 6.12 -36.24 -2.02
N ILE A 465 4.80 -36.34 -1.85
CA ILE A 465 4.15 -37.34 -0.99
C ILE A 465 4.35 -38.77 -1.56
N ALA A 466 4.31 -39.77 -0.66
CA ALA A 466 4.47 -41.17 -1.04
C ALA A 466 3.27 -41.73 -1.84
N ASP A 467 2.04 -41.20 -1.59
CA ASP A 467 0.84 -41.54 -2.35
C ASP A 467 0.80 -40.77 -3.68
N THR A 468 1.38 -41.35 -4.71
CA THR A 468 1.40 -40.77 -6.06
C THR A 468 0.01 -40.62 -6.68
N VAL A 469 -0.95 -41.49 -6.32
CA VAL A 469 -2.32 -41.40 -6.79
C VAL A 469 -3.02 -40.17 -6.22
N ALA A 470 -2.79 -39.86 -4.94
CA ALA A 470 -3.28 -38.63 -4.32
C ALA A 470 -2.63 -37.38 -4.96
N ALA A 471 -1.32 -37.42 -5.21
CA ALA A 471 -0.62 -36.32 -5.90
C ALA A 471 -1.19 -36.04 -7.29
N ASP A 472 -1.43 -37.07 -8.09
CA ASP A 472 -2.04 -36.95 -9.42
C ASP A 472 -3.47 -36.40 -9.36
N GLN A 473 -4.25 -36.80 -8.36
CA GLN A 473 -5.61 -36.25 -8.11
C GLN A 473 -5.55 -34.76 -7.78
N PHE A 474 -4.63 -34.32 -6.92
CA PHE A 474 -4.46 -32.90 -6.61
C PHE A 474 -4.02 -32.11 -7.84
N ALA A 475 -3.09 -32.62 -8.63
CA ALA A 475 -2.65 -31.97 -9.87
C ALA A 475 -3.79 -31.81 -10.89
N ALA A 476 -4.58 -32.86 -11.12
CA ALA A 476 -5.73 -32.84 -12.03
C ALA A 476 -6.80 -31.83 -11.55
N ALA A 477 -7.13 -31.82 -10.27
CA ALA A 477 -8.09 -30.91 -9.67
C ALA A 477 -7.62 -29.45 -9.72
N ALA A 478 -6.31 -29.19 -9.59
CA ALA A 478 -5.73 -27.85 -9.71
C ALA A 478 -5.94 -27.25 -11.11
N VAL A 479 -5.77 -28.07 -12.16
CA VAL A 479 -6.01 -27.66 -13.55
C VAL A 479 -7.49 -27.31 -13.76
N GLY A 480 -8.41 -28.13 -13.26
CA GLY A 480 -9.85 -27.90 -13.35
C GLY A 480 -10.28 -26.61 -12.63
N ALA A 481 -9.74 -26.35 -11.43
CA ALA A 481 -10.03 -25.15 -10.67
C ALA A 481 -9.49 -23.86 -11.33
N SER A 482 -8.34 -23.93 -11.99
CA SER A 482 -7.75 -22.81 -12.74
C SER A 482 -8.56 -22.45 -14.00
N ALA A 483 -9.16 -23.42 -14.66
CA ALA A 483 -9.98 -23.21 -15.86
C ALA A 483 -11.32 -22.52 -15.55
N SER A 484 -11.86 -22.68 -14.33
CA SER A 484 -13.12 -22.05 -13.91
C SER A 484 -12.92 -20.62 -13.38
N ALA A 485 -11.70 -20.20 -13.12
CA ALA A 485 -11.35 -18.82 -12.79
C ALA A 485 -11.19 -18.01 -14.07
N ALA A 486 -12.29 -17.44 -14.62
CA ALA A 486 -12.19 -16.47 -15.71
C ALA A 486 -11.23 -15.33 -15.31
N PRO A 487 -10.43 -14.75 -16.25
CA PRO A 487 -9.48 -13.69 -15.94
C PRO A 487 -10.25 -12.41 -15.61
N THR A 488 -10.64 -12.25 -14.38
CA THR A 488 -10.96 -10.96 -13.79
C THR A 488 -9.67 -10.41 -13.21
N ALA A 489 -9.39 -9.13 -13.54
CA ALA A 489 -8.28 -8.40 -12.97
C ALA A 489 -8.11 -8.76 -11.48
N VAL A 490 -6.89 -9.07 -11.10
CA VAL A 490 -6.53 -9.35 -9.71
C VAL A 490 -7.13 -8.20 -8.90
N PRO A 491 -8.15 -8.41 -8.07
CA PRO A 491 -8.49 -7.38 -7.12
C PRO A 491 -7.26 -7.32 -6.21
N ASP A 492 -6.65 -6.14 -6.10
CA ASP A 492 -5.83 -5.84 -4.95
C ASP A 492 -6.62 -6.32 -3.74
N VAL A 493 -6.13 -7.38 -3.11
CA VAL A 493 -6.60 -7.77 -1.79
C VAL A 493 -5.98 -6.73 -0.87
N ALA A 494 -6.52 -5.50 -0.99
CA ALA A 494 -6.40 -4.53 0.06
C ALA A 494 -6.84 -5.30 1.30
N THR A 495 -5.90 -5.60 2.17
CA THR A 495 -6.16 -5.97 3.55
C THR A 495 -7.25 -5.01 4.01
N ALA A 496 -8.49 -5.50 4.14
CA ALA A 496 -9.59 -4.71 4.64
C ALA A 496 -9.28 -4.39 6.10
N HIS A 497 -8.62 -3.28 6.28
CA HIS A 497 -8.48 -2.64 7.56
C HIS A 497 -9.72 -1.76 7.74
N HIS A 498 -10.70 -2.27 8.46
CA HIS A 498 -11.69 -1.46 9.16
C HIS A 498 -11.23 -1.21 10.58
#